data_2694a305692aadfafa3f743a26757aad
#
_entry.id   2694a305692aadfafa3f743a26757aad
#
_cell.length_a   1.000
_cell.length_b   1.000
_cell.length_c   1.000
_cell.angle_alpha   90.00
_cell.angle_beta   90.00
_cell.angle_gamma   90.00
#
_symmetry.space_group_name_H-M   'P 1'
#
loop_
_entity.id
_entity.type
_entity.pdbx_description
1 polymer ?
#
loop_
_entity_poly.entity_id
_entity_poly.type
_entity_poly.pdbx_seq_one_letter_code
_entity_poly.pdbx_strand_id
1 'polypeptide(L)'
;LTARAVFVGGYRMGHALMAFQFDHFLEGIDVTYIVTNIAEKHYKGTLSKYGLDPNRFQYVNDQELIDAYPEILNWDQPGDYRGTWLRQQALKIASLDYFDYETILIQDPDTFAIQPYRCFDGLVPNFFVLPNVTHSNGYYWAIEKGLGIKRQTKDCFVSEFMPFLKQDWHTMRSLLEARHDRHFLDAIIDNCQRESGTNLIWFSEYEYLANYVMTQRSINTTEQKRFEVRKLADIENLNSQEYNCYVDACTRLEDSIQFEFTTNTVVDFDKIYNAIASQL
;
A
#
# COMPACT_ATOMS: atom_id res chain seq x y z
N LEU A 1 -7.95 -13.15 -16.80
CA LEU A 1 -7.80 -12.63 -15.43
C LEU A 1 -7.68 -11.12 -15.50
N THR A 2 -8.58 -10.38 -14.84
CA THR A 2 -8.50 -8.93 -14.78
C THR A 2 -7.72 -8.55 -13.52
N ALA A 3 -6.46 -8.19 -13.68
CA ALA A 3 -5.61 -7.76 -12.60
C ALA A 3 -5.57 -6.22 -12.50
N ARG A 4 -5.78 -5.72 -11.30
CA ARG A 4 -5.80 -4.28 -10.99
C ARG A 4 -4.76 -3.94 -9.96
N ALA A 5 -4.35 -2.69 -9.91
CA ALA A 5 -3.62 -2.15 -8.78
C ALA A 5 -4.31 -0.91 -8.26
N VAL A 6 -4.18 -0.66 -6.97
CA VAL A 6 -4.74 0.51 -6.30
C VAL A 6 -3.68 1.18 -5.45
N PHE A 7 -3.49 2.46 -5.67
CA PHE A 7 -2.72 3.35 -4.83
C PHE A 7 -3.63 4.32 -4.12
N VAL A 8 -3.41 4.50 -2.84
CA VAL A 8 -4.13 5.48 -2.05
C VAL A 8 -3.14 6.46 -1.45
N GLY A 9 -3.16 7.70 -1.92
CA GLY A 9 -2.29 8.73 -1.35
C GLY A 9 -2.25 10.05 -2.10
N GLY A 10 -1.80 11.09 -1.39
CA GLY A 10 -1.78 12.48 -1.84
C GLY A 10 -0.47 12.98 -2.44
N TYR A 11 0.54 12.14 -2.66
CA TYR A 11 1.86 12.58 -3.11
C TYR A 11 1.95 12.71 -4.62
N ARG A 12 1.97 13.95 -5.13
CA ARG A 12 1.97 14.26 -6.57
C ARG A 12 3.13 13.63 -7.33
N MET A 13 4.28 13.51 -6.72
CA MET A 13 5.52 13.11 -7.40
C MET A 13 5.78 11.61 -7.29
N GLY A 14 5.33 10.97 -6.22
CA GLY A 14 5.34 9.52 -6.11
C GLY A 14 4.60 8.83 -7.25
N HIS A 15 3.56 9.47 -7.80
CA HIS A 15 2.77 8.92 -8.89
C HIS A 15 3.59 8.61 -10.17
N ALA A 16 4.63 9.37 -10.46
CA ALA A 16 5.49 9.09 -11.62
C ALA A 16 6.34 7.83 -11.41
N LEU A 17 6.94 7.67 -10.22
CA LEU A 17 7.69 6.47 -9.86
C LEU A 17 6.76 5.25 -9.76
N MET A 18 5.55 5.45 -9.22
CA MET A 18 4.52 4.44 -9.18
C MET A 18 4.15 3.96 -10.58
N ALA A 19 3.91 4.89 -11.50
CA ALA A 19 3.61 4.56 -12.88
C ALA A 19 4.77 3.85 -13.57
N PHE A 20 5.99 4.30 -13.34
CA PHE A 20 7.19 3.72 -13.92
C PHE A 20 7.39 2.25 -13.55
N GLN A 21 7.17 1.88 -12.28
CA GLN A 21 7.31 0.48 -11.85
C GLN A 21 6.32 -0.46 -12.54
N PHE A 22 5.11 0.03 -12.93
CA PHE A 22 4.14 -0.78 -13.66
C PHE A 22 4.57 -1.09 -15.07
N ASP A 23 5.34 -0.21 -15.67
CA ASP A 23 5.85 -0.43 -17.02
C ASP A 23 7.05 -1.38 -17.03
N HIS A 24 7.80 -1.47 -15.91
CA HIS A 24 9.09 -2.12 -15.90
C HIS A 24 9.23 -3.28 -14.92
N PHE A 25 8.54 -3.25 -13.78
CA PHE A 25 8.79 -4.19 -12.69
C PHE A 25 7.57 -4.97 -12.19
N LEU A 26 6.36 -4.45 -12.34
CA LEU A 26 5.16 -5.13 -11.87
C LEU A 26 4.48 -5.89 -13.01
N GLU A 27 4.61 -7.22 -12.98
CA GLU A 27 4.07 -8.07 -14.01
C GLU A 27 2.59 -8.40 -13.80
N GLY A 28 1.82 -8.38 -14.90
CA GLY A 28 0.46 -8.89 -14.92
C GLY A 28 -0.60 -7.92 -14.39
N ILE A 29 -0.30 -6.61 -14.29
CA ILE A 29 -1.27 -5.57 -13.92
C ILE A 29 -1.82 -4.90 -15.19
N ASP A 30 -3.14 -4.96 -15.40
CA ASP A 30 -3.81 -4.41 -16.59
C ASP A 30 -4.16 -2.94 -16.43
N VAL A 31 -4.68 -2.57 -15.27
CA VAL A 31 -5.13 -1.19 -14.96
C VAL A 31 -4.73 -0.83 -13.54
N THR A 32 -4.34 0.42 -13.38
CA THR A 32 -4.02 0.99 -12.08
C THR A 32 -4.97 2.11 -11.71
N TYR A 33 -5.57 2.02 -10.52
CA TYR A 33 -6.37 3.08 -9.93
C TYR A 33 -5.50 3.92 -8.99
N ILE A 34 -5.66 5.23 -9.09
CA ILE A 34 -5.03 6.18 -8.18
C ILE A 34 -6.13 6.90 -7.43
N VAL A 35 -6.28 6.54 -6.16
CA VAL A 35 -7.25 7.15 -5.25
C VAL A 35 -6.57 8.30 -4.51
N THR A 36 -6.97 9.52 -4.78
CA THR A 36 -6.30 10.70 -4.23
C THR A 36 -7.21 11.94 -4.23
N ASN A 37 -6.93 12.89 -3.34
CA ASN A 37 -7.56 14.21 -3.34
C ASN A 37 -6.87 15.24 -4.27
N ILE A 38 -5.81 14.84 -4.96
CA ILE A 38 -5.09 15.69 -5.91
C ILE A 38 -5.86 15.74 -7.23
N ALA A 39 -6.05 16.92 -7.80
CA ALA A 39 -6.80 17.06 -9.04
C ALA A 39 -6.13 16.30 -10.21
N GLU A 40 -6.93 15.58 -10.99
CA GLU A 40 -6.51 14.71 -12.11
C GLU A 40 -5.56 15.39 -13.09
N LYS A 41 -5.77 16.68 -13.39
CA LYS A 41 -4.90 17.46 -14.31
C LYS A 41 -3.43 17.54 -13.85
N HIS A 42 -3.20 17.58 -12.53
CA HIS A 42 -1.85 17.60 -11.97
C HIS A 42 -1.18 16.25 -12.09
N TYR A 43 -1.94 15.20 -11.87
CA TYR A 43 -1.52 13.83 -12.03
C TYR A 43 -1.13 13.54 -13.49
N LYS A 44 -2.03 13.79 -14.44
CA LYS A 44 -1.77 13.58 -15.87
C LYS A 44 -0.57 14.39 -16.37
N GLY A 45 -0.43 15.64 -15.91
CA GLY A 45 0.74 16.48 -16.22
C GLY A 45 2.05 15.88 -15.71
N THR A 46 2.04 15.30 -14.52
CA THR A 46 3.22 14.63 -13.95
C THR A 46 3.59 13.39 -14.78
N LEU A 47 2.65 12.52 -15.10
CA LEU A 47 2.92 11.33 -15.92
C LEU A 47 3.47 11.70 -17.30
N SER A 48 2.85 12.67 -17.98
CA SER A 48 3.29 13.14 -19.30
C SER A 48 4.69 13.71 -19.26
N LYS A 49 5.08 14.40 -18.20
CA LYS A 49 6.45 14.93 -18.00
C LYS A 49 7.51 13.83 -18.08
N TYR A 50 7.19 12.63 -17.60
CA TYR A 50 8.09 11.49 -17.58
C TYR A 50 7.89 10.52 -18.75
N GLY A 51 7.10 10.91 -19.77
CA GLY A 51 6.84 10.08 -20.95
C GLY A 51 5.97 8.85 -20.68
N LEU A 52 5.28 8.80 -19.54
CA LEU A 52 4.39 7.71 -19.17
C LEU A 52 3.00 7.94 -19.78
N ASP A 53 2.34 6.87 -20.22
CA ASP A 53 0.99 6.97 -20.79
C ASP A 53 -0.04 7.19 -19.66
N PRO A 54 -0.65 8.39 -19.55
CA PRO A 54 -1.62 8.66 -18.50
C PRO A 54 -2.90 7.86 -18.63
N ASN A 55 -3.17 7.24 -19.80
CA ASN A 55 -4.40 6.46 -20.02
C ASN A 55 -4.35 5.06 -19.40
N ARG A 56 -3.17 4.57 -19.02
CA ARG A 56 -3.02 3.33 -18.25
C ARG A 56 -3.45 3.46 -16.80
N PHE A 57 -3.70 4.68 -16.34
CA PHE A 57 -4.06 4.99 -14.98
C PHE A 57 -5.45 5.60 -14.92
N GLN A 58 -6.26 5.10 -14.03
CA GLN A 58 -7.60 5.64 -13.76
C GLN A 58 -7.54 6.43 -12.46
N TYR A 59 -7.84 7.73 -12.58
CA TYR A 59 -7.94 8.62 -11.45
C TYR A 59 -9.29 8.46 -10.77
N VAL A 60 -9.28 8.36 -9.45
CA VAL A 60 -10.48 8.34 -8.62
C VAL A 60 -10.28 9.35 -7.50
N ASN A 61 -11.21 10.29 -7.36
CA ASN A 61 -11.19 11.21 -6.23
C ASN A 61 -11.54 10.43 -4.96
N ASP A 62 -10.75 10.58 -3.89
CA ASP A 62 -11.02 9.91 -2.62
C ASP A 62 -12.41 10.23 -2.06
N GLN A 63 -12.98 11.41 -2.41
CA GLN A 63 -14.34 11.77 -2.06
C GLN A 63 -15.40 10.80 -2.65
N GLU A 64 -15.13 10.21 -3.81
CA GLU A 64 -16.05 9.23 -4.42
C GLU A 64 -16.17 7.97 -3.54
N LEU A 65 -15.04 7.52 -2.96
CA LEU A 65 -15.06 6.40 -2.03
C LEU A 65 -15.72 6.79 -0.70
N ILE A 66 -15.50 8.02 -0.22
CA ILE A 66 -16.11 8.52 1.02
C ILE A 66 -17.63 8.65 0.85
N ASP A 67 -18.11 9.11 -0.30
CA ASP A 67 -19.54 9.22 -0.60
C ASP A 67 -20.19 7.84 -0.69
N ALA A 68 -19.47 6.83 -1.22
CA ALA A 68 -19.92 5.45 -1.29
C ALA A 68 -19.85 4.72 0.08
N TYR A 69 -18.89 5.07 0.91
CA TYR A 69 -18.62 4.46 2.22
C TYR A 69 -18.38 5.54 3.27
N PRO A 70 -19.43 6.20 3.78
CA PRO A 70 -19.28 7.28 4.75
C PRO A 70 -18.64 6.83 6.08
N GLU A 71 -18.61 5.55 6.37
CA GLU A 71 -17.92 4.94 7.51
C GLU A 71 -16.40 5.20 7.49
N ILE A 72 -15.81 5.55 6.35
CA ILE A 72 -14.40 5.99 6.25
C ILE A 72 -14.13 7.17 7.20
N LEU A 73 -15.11 8.05 7.39
CA LEU A 73 -14.96 9.20 8.29
C LEU A 73 -14.83 8.80 9.77
N ASN A 74 -15.26 7.62 10.16
CA ASN A 74 -15.09 7.08 11.50
C ASN A 74 -13.62 6.72 11.82
N TRP A 75 -12.78 6.62 10.77
CA TRP A 75 -11.36 6.36 10.90
C TRP A 75 -10.53 7.65 11.07
N ASP A 76 -11.12 8.82 10.83
CA ASP A 76 -10.46 10.09 11.09
C ASP A 76 -10.29 10.28 12.60
N GLN A 77 -9.06 10.55 13.02
CA GLN A 77 -8.74 10.85 14.42
C GLN A 77 -8.30 12.32 14.53
N PRO A 78 -9.21 13.24 14.88
CA PRO A 78 -8.87 14.66 15.00
C PRO A 78 -7.77 14.88 16.05
N GLY A 79 -6.71 15.61 15.64
CA GLY A 79 -5.60 15.93 16.53
C GLY A 79 -4.47 14.89 16.60
N ASP A 80 -4.61 13.77 15.95
CA ASP A 80 -3.53 12.79 15.79
C ASP A 80 -2.90 12.92 14.38
N TYR A 81 -1.56 12.95 14.32
CA TYR A 81 -0.83 12.90 13.06
C TYR A 81 -1.10 11.62 12.26
N ARG A 82 -1.55 10.56 12.92
CA ARG A 82 -1.97 9.29 12.30
C ARG A 82 -3.42 9.31 11.77
N GLY A 83 -4.21 10.34 12.01
CA GLY A 83 -5.59 10.40 11.52
C GLY A 83 -5.66 10.28 10.00
N THR A 84 -4.79 10.99 9.28
CA THR A 84 -4.67 10.88 7.83
C THR A 84 -4.17 9.49 7.37
N TRP A 85 -3.28 8.87 8.15
CA TRP A 85 -2.80 7.51 7.88
C TRP A 85 -3.92 6.46 8.06
N LEU A 86 -4.70 6.54 9.14
CA LEU A 86 -5.84 5.63 9.35
C LEU A 86 -6.89 5.77 8.25
N ARG A 87 -7.20 6.99 7.84
CA ARG A 87 -8.09 7.24 6.71
C ARG A 87 -7.56 6.62 5.42
N GLN A 88 -6.26 6.68 5.16
CA GLN A 88 -5.63 6.01 4.04
C GLN A 88 -5.86 4.48 4.10
N GLN A 89 -5.73 3.88 5.29
CA GLN A 89 -6.01 2.45 5.47
C GLN A 89 -7.49 2.12 5.17
N ALA A 90 -8.42 2.97 5.65
CA ALA A 90 -9.84 2.80 5.35
C ALA A 90 -10.14 2.88 3.84
N LEU A 91 -9.53 3.85 3.15
CA LEU A 91 -9.64 3.99 1.69
C LEU A 91 -9.10 2.76 0.94
N LYS A 92 -7.97 2.18 1.38
CA LYS A 92 -7.44 0.93 0.82
C LYS A 92 -8.42 -0.23 0.99
N ILE A 93 -8.98 -0.40 2.18
CA ILE A 93 -9.99 -1.44 2.46
C ILE A 93 -11.27 -1.20 1.65
N ALA A 94 -11.77 0.03 1.60
CA ALA A 94 -12.96 0.39 0.79
C ALA A 94 -12.73 0.12 -0.70
N SER A 95 -11.52 0.32 -1.20
CA SER A 95 -11.14 0.05 -2.60
C SER A 95 -11.33 -1.41 -2.98
N LEU A 96 -11.15 -2.35 -2.04
CA LEU A 96 -11.41 -3.78 -2.27
C LEU A 96 -12.88 -4.07 -2.60
N ASP A 97 -13.78 -3.25 -2.10
CA ASP A 97 -15.21 -3.39 -2.37
C ASP A 97 -15.65 -2.58 -3.59
N TYR A 98 -15.13 -1.37 -3.72
CA TYR A 98 -15.53 -0.39 -4.71
C TYR A 98 -15.17 -0.78 -6.14
N PHE A 99 -13.94 -1.28 -6.37
CA PHE A 99 -13.47 -1.59 -7.71
C PHE A 99 -13.88 -2.99 -8.17
N ASP A 100 -14.04 -3.12 -9.50
CA ASP A 100 -14.23 -4.42 -10.13
C ASP A 100 -12.88 -4.99 -10.58
N TYR A 101 -12.57 -6.20 -10.10
CA TYR A 101 -11.34 -6.93 -10.37
C TYR A 101 -11.52 -8.42 -10.07
N GLU A 102 -10.62 -9.23 -10.57
CA GLU A 102 -10.46 -10.62 -10.15
C GLU A 102 -9.30 -10.73 -9.15
N THR A 103 -8.20 -10.08 -9.48
CA THR A 103 -7.02 -9.92 -8.62
C THR A 103 -6.66 -8.44 -8.48
N ILE A 104 -6.19 -8.03 -7.32
CA ILE A 104 -5.79 -6.65 -7.02
C ILE A 104 -4.49 -6.61 -6.25
N LEU A 105 -3.64 -5.63 -6.56
CA LEU A 105 -2.50 -5.25 -5.76
C LEU A 105 -2.81 -3.94 -5.04
N ILE A 106 -2.82 -3.95 -3.71
CA ILE A 106 -2.84 -2.71 -2.90
C ILE A 106 -1.40 -2.34 -2.59
N GLN A 107 -1.06 -1.08 -2.79
CA GLN A 107 0.30 -0.60 -2.59
C GLN A 107 0.32 0.80 -1.95
N ASP A 108 1.30 1.04 -1.08
CA ASP A 108 1.59 2.38 -0.59
C ASP A 108 2.30 3.22 -1.65
N PRO A 109 2.01 4.53 -1.71
CA PRO A 109 2.54 5.40 -2.77
C PRO A 109 4.00 5.81 -2.56
N ASP A 110 4.65 5.36 -1.51
CA ASP A 110 6.02 5.68 -1.12
C ASP A 110 6.98 4.49 -1.23
N THR A 111 6.48 3.33 -1.66
CA THR A 111 7.29 2.13 -1.88
C THR A 111 7.25 1.70 -3.34
N PHE A 112 8.42 1.45 -3.93
CA PHE A 112 8.59 1.16 -5.34
C PHE A 112 9.36 -0.15 -5.54
N ALA A 113 8.82 -1.02 -6.39
CA ALA A 113 9.58 -2.15 -6.89
C ALA A 113 10.70 -1.68 -7.82
N ILE A 114 11.88 -2.27 -7.68
CA ILE A 114 13.06 -2.00 -8.53
C ILE A 114 13.62 -3.29 -9.15
N GLN A 115 12.95 -4.40 -8.92
CA GLN A 115 13.17 -5.69 -9.55
C GLN A 115 11.83 -6.26 -10.04
N PRO A 116 11.84 -7.13 -11.05
CA PRO A 116 10.62 -7.76 -11.52
C PRO A 116 9.89 -8.48 -10.38
N TYR A 117 8.64 -8.14 -10.20
CA TYR A 117 7.78 -8.74 -9.19
C TYR A 117 6.46 -9.20 -9.81
N ARG A 118 6.23 -10.50 -9.71
CA ARG A 118 4.98 -11.11 -10.12
C ARG A 118 4.06 -11.26 -8.92
N CYS A 119 3.00 -10.45 -8.89
CA CYS A 119 2.06 -10.41 -7.76
C CYS A 119 1.25 -11.69 -7.61
N PHE A 120 1.02 -12.42 -8.71
CA PHE A 120 0.20 -13.63 -8.75
C PHE A 120 0.81 -14.69 -9.64
N ASP A 121 0.70 -15.94 -9.21
CA ASP A 121 0.90 -17.12 -10.05
C ASP A 121 -0.47 -17.78 -10.27
N GLY A 122 -1.12 -17.45 -11.39
CA GLY A 122 -2.54 -17.72 -11.58
C GLY A 122 -3.38 -17.01 -10.53
N LEU A 123 -4.09 -17.78 -9.69
CA LEU A 123 -4.87 -17.26 -8.55
C LEU A 123 -4.15 -17.42 -7.19
N VAL A 124 -2.88 -17.78 -7.20
CA VAL A 124 -2.08 -17.86 -5.98
C VAL A 124 -1.36 -16.53 -5.77
N PRO A 125 -1.68 -15.79 -4.70
CA PRO A 125 -1.00 -14.53 -4.42
C PRO A 125 0.44 -14.80 -3.95
N ASN A 126 1.36 -13.95 -4.41
CA ASN A 126 2.75 -13.95 -3.99
C ASN A 126 2.99 -12.75 -3.07
N PHE A 127 3.20 -13.00 -1.78
CA PHE A 127 3.40 -11.95 -0.79
C PHE A 127 4.89 -11.68 -0.59
N PHE A 128 5.27 -10.43 -0.58
CA PHE A 128 6.52 -10.05 0.06
C PHE A 128 6.38 -10.15 1.57
N VAL A 129 7.41 -10.68 2.22
CA VAL A 129 7.49 -10.78 3.68
C VAL A 129 8.79 -10.18 4.19
N LEU A 130 8.74 -9.56 5.35
CA LEU A 130 9.89 -9.07 6.09
C LEU A 130 10.20 -10.09 7.20
N PRO A 131 11.24 -10.92 7.05
CA PRO A 131 11.54 -11.96 8.03
C PRO A 131 12.07 -11.31 9.32
N ASN A 132 11.69 -11.90 10.46
CA ASN A 132 12.15 -11.49 11.79
C ASN A 132 11.82 -10.05 12.20
N VAL A 133 10.94 -9.36 11.47
CA VAL A 133 10.40 -8.08 11.88
C VAL A 133 9.20 -8.30 12.81
N THR A 134 9.25 -7.69 13.98
CA THR A 134 8.16 -7.75 14.95
C THR A 134 7.49 -6.39 15.01
N HIS A 135 6.24 -6.34 14.56
CA HIS A 135 5.38 -5.17 14.74
C HIS A 135 4.59 -5.24 16.04
N SER A 136 3.88 -4.16 16.32
CA SER A 136 3.01 -4.06 17.50
C SER A 136 2.03 -5.23 17.59
N ASN A 137 1.90 -5.80 18.78
CA ASN A 137 0.86 -6.79 19.06
C ASN A 137 -0.57 -6.27 18.77
N GLY A 138 -0.74 -4.95 18.73
CA GLY A 138 -2.00 -4.30 18.39
C GLY A 138 -2.53 -4.66 17.00
N TYR A 139 -1.66 -4.90 16.02
CA TYR A 139 -2.08 -5.35 14.69
C TYR A 139 -2.74 -6.72 14.74
N TYR A 140 -2.15 -7.65 15.49
CA TYR A 140 -2.70 -9.01 15.65
C TYR A 140 -3.94 -9.05 16.53
N TRP A 141 -4.07 -8.09 17.47
CA TRP A 141 -5.30 -7.90 18.23
C TRP A 141 -6.49 -7.60 17.32
N ALA A 142 -6.32 -6.69 16.35
CA ALA A 142 -7.37 -6.36 15.38
C ALA A 142 -7.81 -7.59 14.56
N ILE A 143 -6.86 -8.43 14.14
CA ILE A 143 -7.13 -9.68 13.41
C ILE A 143 -7.94 -10.65 14.30
N GLU A 144 -7.50 -10.87 15.53
CA GLU A 144 -8.16 -11.81 16.45
C GLU A 144 -9.55 -11.34 16.83
N LYS A 145 -9.72 -10.07 17.15
CA LYS A 145 -11.03 -9.52 17.56
C LYS A 145 -11.98 -9.35 16.38
N GLY A 146 -11.49 -8.81 15.26
CA GLY A 146 -12.29 -8.58 14.05
C GLY A 146 -12.69 -9.90 13.37
N LEU A 147 -11.72 -10.73 13.04
CA LEU A 147 -11.92 -11.95 12.24
C LEU A 147 -12.03 -13.24 13.07
N GLY A 148 -11.62 -13.24 14.34
CA GLY A 148 -11.54 -14.46 15.14
C GLY A 148 -10.37 -15.37 14.75
N ILE A 149 -9.39 -14.84 14.06
CA ILE A 149 -8.24 -15.56 13.51
C ILE A 149 -7.01 -15.22 14.32
N LYS A 150 -6.22 -16.21 14.69
CA LYS A 150 -4.91 -16.00 15.31
C LYS A 150 -3.87 -15.66 14.24
N ARG A 151 -2.80 -15.00 14.63
CA ARG A 151 -1.62 -14.81 13.77
C ARG A 151 -1.15 -16.13 13.17
N GLN A 152 -0.99 -16.18 11.85
CA GLN A 152 -0.69 -17.40 11.11
C GLN A 152 0.81 -17.70 10.97
N THR A 153 1.65 -16.67 10.96
CA THR A 153 3.11 -16.79 10.81
C THR A 153 3.86 -15.81 11.69
N LYS A 154 5.17 -16.01 11.82
CA LYS A 154 6.07 -15.05 12.47
C LYS A 154 6.57 -13.97 11.52
N ASP A 155 6.41 -14.17 10.21
CA ASP A 155 6.80 -13.18 9.21
C ASP A 155 5.89 -11.98 9.27
N CYS A 156 6.40 -10.84 8.83
CA CYS A 156 5.67 -9.59 8.77
C CYS A 156 5.27 -9.31 7.32
N PHE A 157 4.00 -8.96 7.11
CA PHE A 157 3.45 -8.61 5.81
C PHE A 157 3.40 -7.11 5.53
N VAL A 158 3.93 -6.26 6.39
CA VAL A 158 4.02 -4.81 6.13
C VAL A 158 5.13 -4.55 5.12
N SER A 159 4.96 -5.15 3.96
CA SER A 159 5.85 -5.05 2.80
C SER A 159 5.42 -3.95 1.82
N GLU A 160 4.22 -3.40 2.05
CA GLU A 160 3.59 -2.37 1.25
C GLU A 160 3.19 -2.79 -0.17
N PHE A 161 3.21 -4.11 -0.41
CA PHE A 161 2.69 -4.79 -1.60
C PHE A 161 1.73 -5.89 -1.14
N MET A 162 0.43 -5.69 -1.37
CA MET A 162 -0.60 -6.63 -0.93
C MET A 162 -1.41 -7.16 -2.10
N PRO A 163 -1.04 -8.32 -2.67
CA PRO A 163 -1.85 -9.00 -3.65
C PRO A 163 -3.08 -9.64 -2.99
N PHE A 164 -4.26 -9.44 -3.55
CA PHE A 164 -5.52 -9.92 -2.98
C PHE A 164 -6.51 -10.36 -4.06
N LEU A 165 -7.42 -11.29 -3.73
CA LEU A 165 -8.44 -11.77 -4.65
C LEU A 165 -9.81 -11.24 -4.26
N LYS A 166 -10.64 -10.91 -5.25
CA LYS A 166 -12.02 -10.44 -5.02
C LYS A 166 -12.85 -11.46 -4.24
N GLN A 167 -12.66 -12.75 -4.53
CA GLN A 167 -13.35 -13.81 -3.81
C GLN A 167 -13.03 -13.83 -2.32
N ASP A 168 -11.73 -13.64 -1.96
CA ASP A 168 -11.32 -13.60 -0.56
C ASP A 168 -11.89 -12.38 0.14
N TRP A 169 -11.95 -11.23 -0.57
CA TRP A 169 -12.59 -10.03 -0.05
C TRP A 169 -14.07 -10.26 0.29
N HIS A 170 -14.85 -10.79 -0.64
CA HIS A 170 -16.27 -11.03 -0.41
C HIS A 170 -16.52 -11.96 0.78
N THR A 171 -15.71 -12.99 0.93
CA THR A 171 -15.84 -13.94 2.05
C THR A 171 -15.44 -13.27 3.37
N MET A 172 -14.35 -12.50 3.39
CA MET A 172 -13.89 -11.76 4.57
C MET A 172 -14.90 -10.70 5.01
N ARG A 173 -15.42 -9.91 4.04
CA ARG A 173 -16.45 -8.91 4.30
C ARG A 173 -17.68 -9.53 4.93
N SER A 174 -18.20 -10.61 4.34
CA SER A 174 -19.38 -11.32 4.85
C SER A 174 -19.16 -11.86 6.27
N LEU A 175 -17.95 -12.36 6.55
CA LEU A 175 -17.57 -12.81 7.89
C LEU A 175 -17.57 -11.65 8.90
N LEU A 176 -17.01 -10.50 8.54
CA LEU A 176 -16.98 -9.32 9.41
C LEU A 176 -18.38 -8.80 9.71
N GLU A 177 -19.20 -8.63 8.68
CA GLU A 177 -20.57 -8.11 8.82
C GLU A 177 -21.44 -9.07 9.64
N ALA A 178 -21.36 -10.38 9.37
CA ALA A 178 -22.12 -11.38 10.13
C ALA A 178 -21.66 -11.51 11.60
N ARG A 179 -20.36 -11.36 11.86
CA ARG A 179 -19.82 -11.49 13.22
C ARG A 179 -20.15 -10.31 14.11
N HIS A 180 -20.20 -9.11 13.56
CA HIS A 180 -20.31 -7.85 14.31
C HIS A 180 -21.65 -7.14 14.13
N ASP A 181 -22.52 -7.63 13.25
CA ASP A 181 -23.83 -7.04 12.91
C ASP A 181 -23.72 -5.54 12.57
N ARG A 182 -22.73 -5.20 11.72
CA ARG A 182 -22.46 -3.84 11.28
C ARG A 182 -21.65 -3.81 9.98
N HIS A 183 -21.53 -2.62 9.38
CA HIS A 183 -20.72 -2.40 8.20
C HIS A 183 -19.25 -2.81 8.42
N PHE A 184 -18.61 -3.42 7.43
CA PHE A 184 -17.26 -3.99 7.54
C PHE A 184 -16.20 -2.98 8.01
N LEU A 185 -16.26 -1.71 7.57
CA LEU A 185 -15.32 -0.68 8.03
C LEU A 185 -15.47 -0.38 9.51
N ASP A 186 -16.71 -0.27 10.01
CA ASP A 186 -16.97 -0.08 11.43
C ASP A 186 -16.56 -1.33 12.23
N ALA A 187 -16.84 -2.52 11.69
CA ALA A 187 -16.42 -3.77 12.32
C ALA A 187 -14.90 -3.86 12.51
N ILE A 188 -14.12 -3.36 11.54
CA ILE A 188 -12.65 -3.34 11.65
C ILE A 188 -12.21 -2.32 12.71
N ILE A 189 -12.59 -1.04 12.57
CA ILE A 189 -12.06 0.03 13.42
C ILE A 189 -12.44 -0.13 14.89
N ASP A 190 -13.64 -0.64 15.18
CA ASP A 190 -14.11 -0.87 16.54
C ASP A 190 -13.38 -2.02 17.25
N ASN A 191 -12.80 -2.93 16.49
CA ASN A 191 -12.03 -4.05 17.01
C ASN A 191 -10.51 -3.80 17.02
N CYS A 192 -10.06 -2.61 16.64
CA CYS A 192 -8.65 -2.23 16.77
C CYS A 192 -8.28 -1.90 18.22
N GLN A 193 -7.08 -2.27 18.61
CA GLN A 193 -6.54 -1.88 19.90
C GLN A 193 -6.25 -0.37 19.93
N ARG A 194 -6.74 0.30 20.96
CA ARG A 194 -6.38 1.70 21.26
C ARG A 194 -5.33 1.73 22.34
N GLU A 195 -4.29 2.50 22.15
CA GLU A 195 -3.26 2.68 23.16
C GLU A 195 -3.77 3.59 24.29
N SER A 196 -3.62 3.14 25.51
CA SER A 196 -4.04 3.90 26.68
C SER A 196 -3.26 5.20 26.81
N GLY A 197 -3.97 6.33 26.87
CA GLY A 197 -3.39 7.66 27.07
C GLY A 197 -2.99 8.42 25.79
N THR A 198 -2.94 7.78 24.62
CA THR A 198 -2.53 8.43 23.36
C THR A 198 -3.61 8.42 22.29
N ASN A 199 -4.68 7.67 22.45
CA ASN A 199 -5.69 7.40 21.43
C ASN A 199 -5.15 6.75 20.14
N LEU A 200 -3.91 6.30 20.14
CA LEU A 200 -3.33 5.63 18.98
C LEU A 200 -4.08 4.32 18.70
N ILE A 201 -4.48 4.17 17.43
CA ILE A 201 -5.12 2.96 16.93
C ILE A 201 -4.09 2.13 16.19
N TRP A 202 -3.98 0.86 16.58
CA TRP A 202 -3.09 -0.10 15.96
C TRP A 202 -3.84 -0.92 14.90
N PHE A 203 -3.57 -0.63 13.65
CA PHE A 203 -4.11 -1.36 12.50
C PHE A 203 -3.07 -1.44 11.39
N SER A 204 -3.02 -2.56 10.68
CA SER A 204 -2.29 -2.72 9.43
C SER A 204 -3.15 -3.58 8.50
N GLU A 205 -3.57 -3.01 7.40
CA GLU A 205 -4.32 -3.71 6.37
C GLU A 205 -3.50 -4.86 5.79
N TYR A 206 -2.19 -4.71 5.65
CA TYR A 206 -1.30 -5.77 5.15
C TYR A 206 -1.33 -7.01 6.04
N GLU A 207 -1.14 -6.82 7.35
CA GLU A 207 -1.21 -7.92 8.31
C GLU A 207 -2.64 -8.51 8.37
N TYR A 208 -3.64 -7.64 8.32
CA TYR A 208 -5.05 -8.04 8.41
C TYR A 208 -5.46 -8.94 7.25
N LEU A 209 -5.17 -8.48 6.01
CA LEU A 209 -5.53 -9.19 4.79
C LEU A 209 -4.71 -10.47 4.62
N ALA A 210 -3.39 -10.43 4.82
CA ALA A 210 -2.52 -11.58 4.62
C ALA A 210 -2.87 -12.72 5.59
N ASN A 211 -3.04 -12.43 6.88
CA ASN A 211 -3.41 -13.46 7.85
C ASN A 211 -4.77 -14.10 7.53
N TYR A 212 -5.72 -13.33 6.99
CA TYR A 212 -6.98 -13.88 6.53
C TYR A 212 -6.78 -14.85 5.34
N VAL A 213 -6.07 -14.42 4.29
CA VAL A 213 -5.84 -15.24 3.09
C VAL A 213 -5.18 -16.58 3.44
N MET A 214 -4.22 -16.57 4.37
CA MET A 214 -3.53 -17.79 4.82
C MET A 214 -4.46 -18.81 5.47
N THR A 215 -5.64 -18.41 5.96
CA THR A 215 -6.65 -19.34 6.44
C THR A 215 -7.53 -19.91 5.33
N GLN A 216 -7.55 -19.28 4.16
CA GLN A 216 -8.41 -19.65 3.05
C GLN A 216 -7.70 -20.49 2.00
N ARG A 217 -6.39 -20.27 1.80
CA ARG A 217 -5.60 -20.91 0.75
C ARG A 217 -4.11 -20.92 1.01
N SER A 218 -3.40 -21.69 0.21
CA SER A 218 -1.94 -21.58 0.13
C SER A 218 -1.55 -20.25 -0.52
N ILE A 219 -0.46 -19.68 -0.06
CA ILE A 219 0.18 -18.49 -0.60
C ILE A 219 1.62 -18.80 -0.99
N ASN A 220 2.17 -18.00 -1.89
CA ASN A 220 3.62 -17.93 -2.08
C ASN A 220 4.16 -16.76 -1.24
N THR A 221 5.36 -16.92 -0.71
CA THR A 221 6.05 -15.85 0.01
C THR A 221 7.44 -15.65 -0.57
N THR A 222 7.83 -14.40 -0.74
CA THR A 222 9.18 -14.00 -1.15
C THR A 222 9.73 -13.06 -0.08
N GLU A 223 10.92 -13.35 0.43
CA GLU A 223 11.61 -12.45 1.36
C GLU A 223 11.91 -11.13 0.65
N GLN A 224 11.39 -10.02 1.18
CA GLN A 224 11.63 -8.70 0.63
C GLN A 224 12.96 -8.15 1.13
N LYS A 225 13.83 -7.82 0.21
CA LYS A 225 15.02 -7.02 0.47
C LYS A 225 14.69 -5.56 0.18
N ARG A 226 14.33 -4.82 1.24
CA ARG A 226 13.88 -3.45 1.13
C ARG A 226 14.94 -2.49 1.61
N PHE A 227 15.27 -1.51 0.77
CA PHE A 227 16.08 -0.37 1.16
C PHE A 227 15.17 0.73 1.70
N GLU A 228 15.34 1.11 2.96
CA GLU A 228 14.55 2.15 3.60
C GLU A 228 15.32 3.47 3.64
N VAL A 229 14.76 4.52 3.04
CA VAL A 229 15.26 5.89 3.15
C VAL A 229 14.46 6.62 4.23
N ARG A 230 14.91 6.53 5.47
CA ARG A 230 14.15 6.99 6.66
C ARG A 230 14.22 8.48 6.95
N LYS A 231 15.11 9.25 6.33
CA LYS A 231 15.26 10.69 6.60
C LYS A 231 15.49 11.46 5.32
N LEU A 232 14.41 11.75 4.63
CA LEU A 232 14.44 12.64 3.48
C LEU A 232 14.68 14.13 3.84
N ALA A 233 14.64 14.51 5.12
CA ALA A 233 15.08 15.83 5.56
C ALA A 233 16.54 16.14 5.15
N ASP A 234 17.31 15.09 4.86
CA ASP A 234 18.68 15.20 4.40
C ASP A 234 18.81 15.11 2.86
N ILE A 235 17.72 14.92 2.10
CA ILE A 235 17.78 14.82 0.61
C ILE A 235 18.17 16.16 -0.03
N GLU A 236 17.83 17.30 0.55
CA GLU A 236 18.37 18.58 0.10
C GLU A 236 19.90 18.65 0.23
N ASN A 237 20.46 17.79 1.08
CA ASN A 237 21.88 17.59 1.30
C ASN A 237 22.34 16.18 0.90
N LEU A 238 21.57 15.42 0.09
CA LEU A 238 22.09 14.21 -0.53
C LEU A 238 23.39 14.61 -1.24
N ASN A 239 24.46 14.50 -0.45
CA ASN A 239 25.79 14.60 -1.00
C ASN A 239 25.95 13.43 -1.99
N SER A 240 26.96 13.51 -2.83
CA SER A 240 27.26 12.47 -3.82
C SER A 240 27.37 11.06 -3.22
N GLN A 241 27.59 10.94 -1.92
CA GLN A 241 27.74 9.67 -1.21
C GLN A 241 26.39 9.00 -0.88
N GLU A 242 25.37 9.77 -0.52
CA GLU A 242 24.01 9.25 -0.25
C GLU A 242 23.27 8.93 -1.55
N TYR A 243 23.50 9.72 -2.61
CA TYR A 243 23.06 9.38 -3.96
C TYR A 243 23.68 8.07 -4.44
N ASN A 244 24.98 7.85 -4.17
CA ASN A 244 25.65 6.61 -4.49
C ASN A 244 25.08 5.43 -3.66
N CYS A 245 24.69 5.63 -2.39
CA CYS A 245 23.98 4.61 -1.62
C CYS A 245 22.67 4.20 -2.25
N TYR A 246 21.95 5.13 -2.86
CA TYR A 246 20.72 4.88 -3.59
C TYR A 246 20.96 4.10 -4.89
N VAL A 247 21.93 4.54 -5.69
CA VAL A 247 22.39 3.80 -6.88
C VAL A 247 22.93 2.42 -6.49
N ASP A 248 23.61 2.32 -5.37
CA ASP A 248 24.11 1.06 -4.80
C ASP A 248 22.96 0.13 -4.38
N ALA A 249 21.82 0.64 -3.86
CA ALA A 249 20.68 -0.19 -3.54
C ALA A 249 20.07 -0.81 -4.81
N CYS A 250 19.97 -0.02 -5.89
CA CYS A 250 19.54 -0.53 -7.20
C CYS A 250 20.52 -1.58 -7.77
N THR A 251 21.81 -1.45 -7.47
CA THR A 251 22.86 -2.40 -7.93
C THR A 251 23.02 -3.63 -7.04
N ARG A 252 22.58 -3.59 -5.77
CA ARG A 252 22.69 -4.70 -4.80
C ARG A 252 21.59 -5.74 -4.91
N LEU A 253 20.76 -5.70 -5.94
CA LEU A 253 19.65 -6.64 -6.13
C LEU A 253 18.61 -6.57 -4.99
N GLU A 254 18.34 -5.39 -4.48
CA GLU A 254 17.22 -5.17 -3.58
C GLU A 254 15.91 -5.17 -4.38
N ASP A 255 14.81 -5.62 -3.77
CA ASP A 255 13.55 -5.82 -4.49
C ASP A 255 12.73 -4.54 -4.56
N SER A 256 12.91 -3.65 -3.57
CA SER A 256 12.14 -2.42 -3.46
C SER A 256 12.87 -1.32 -2.70
N ILE A 257 12.42 -0.09 -2.92
CA ILE A 257 12.85 1.10 -2.17
C ILE A 257 11.62 1.72 -1.53
N GLN A 258 11.72 2.01 -0.24
CA GLN A 258 10.73 2.76 0.50
C GLN A 258 11.27 4.14 0.85
N PHE A 259 10.44 5.17 0.62
CA PHE A 259 10.71 6.54 1.02
C PHE A 259 9.77 6.94 2.16
N GLU A 260 10.33 7.34 3.30
CA GLU A 260 9.54 7.93 4.37
C GLU A 260 9.36 9.43 4.09
N PHE A 261 8.19 9.83 3.60
CA PHE A 261 7.88 11.23 3.33
C PHE A 261 7.43 11.93 4.60
N THR A 262 8.21 12.88 5.07
CA THR A 262 7.75 13.85 6.07
C THR A 262 7.10 15.06 5.36
N THR A 263 6.10 15.66 5.98
CA THR A 263 5.26 16.74 5.42
C THR A 263 6.04 17.98 4.93
N ASN A 264 7.30 18.12 5.28
CA ASN A 264 8.15 19.28 4.98
C ASN A 264 9.32 18.98 4.03
N THR A 265 9.38 17.79 3.44
CA THR A 265 10.52 17.38 2.61
C THR A 265 10.23 17.63 1.14
N VAL A 266 11.05 18.43 0.48
CA VAL A 266 11.06 18.57 -0.99
C VAL A 266 11.96 17.48 -1.55
N VAL A 267 11.38 16.42 -2.08
CA VAL A 267 12.12 15.34 -2.74
C VAL A 267 12.36 15.70 -4.19
N ASP A 268 13.62 15.64 -4.64
CA ASP A 268 13.95 15.79 -6.06
C ASP A 268 13.69 14.45 -6.79
N PHE A 269 12.43 14.23 -7.13
CA PHE A 269 12.00 13.04 -7.84
C PHE A 269 12.58 12.94 -9.26
N ASP A 270 12.95 14.05 -9.89
CA ASP A 270 13.61 14.02 -11.18
C ASP A 270 14.96 13.29 -11.09
N LYS A 271 15.71 13.54 -10.03
CA LYS A 271 16.97 12.80 -9.80
C LYS A 271 16.72 11.31 -9.54
N ILE A 272 15.71 10.99 -8.72
CA ILE A 272 15.36 9.61 -8.41
C ILE A 272 14.91 8.88 -9.67
N TYR A 273 13.97 9.45 -10.41
CA TYR A 273 13.47 8.88 -11.65
C TYR A 273 14.60 8.62 -12.66
N ASN A 274 15.45 9.64 -12.90
CA ASN A 274 16.56 9.53 -13.83
C ASN A 274 17.59 8.48 -13.39
N ALA A 275 17.82 8.34 -12.08
CA ALA A 275 18.71 7.31 -11.56
C ALA A 275 18.19 5.90 -11.83
N ILE A 276 16.89 5.64 -11.56
CA ILE A 276 16.28 4.34 -11.85
C ILE A 276 16.23 4.09 -13.34
N ALA A 277 15.76 5.06 -14.13
CA ALA A 277 15.65 4.93 -15.58
C ALA A 277 17.01 4.70 -16.29
N SER A 278 18.10 5.19 -15.71
CA SER A 278 19.46 4.97 -16.26
C SER A 278 20.01 3.56 -16.04
N GLN A 279 19.34 2.74 -15.22
CA GLN A 279 19.72 1.34 -14.92
C GLN A 279 19.03 0.34 -15.85
N LEU A 280 17.98 0.78 -16.58
CA LEU A 280 17.24 0.00 -17.58
C LEU A 280 17.81 0.20 -18.98
#